data_95fcdb8233666a5dca01f87d11cbc9c4
#
_entry.id   95fcdb8233666a5dca01f87d11cbc9c4
#
_cell.length_a   1.000
_cell.length_b   1.000
_cell.length_c   1.000
_cell.angle_alpha   90.00
_cell.angle_beta   90.00
_cell.angle_gamma   90.00
#
_symmetry.space_group_name_H-M   'P 1'
#
loop_
_entity.id
_entity.type
_entity.pdbx_description
1 polymer ?
#
loop_
_entity_poly.entity_id
_entity_poly.type
_entity_poly.pdbx_seq_one_letter_code
_entity_poly.pdbx_strand_id
1 'polypeptide(L)'
;MHYLIVPGLNNSGPDHWQSYWAKSLPNATRVVQRNWDHPQKETWIETLDEVASKLDSETIFVSHSLGVVTTVHWLMRRAERGGVPATVKGVFLVSPSDPDEIEIISSFAPMPLGKLPVPACVVASENDPFVRIERARFFAESWGAKLFEAGALGHINAKSNLGEWEQGRAFLAEFEGSLGIRD
;
A
#
# COMPACT_ATOMS: atom_id res chain seq x y z
N MET A 1 17.25 4.73 -2.66
CA MET A 1 15.93 4.32 -2.14
C MET A 1 15.58 2.93 -2.66
N HIS A 2 15.01 2.08 -1.83
CA HIS A 2 14.45 0.79 -2.20
C HIS A 2 12.91 0.86 -2.18
N TYR A 3 12.22 0.11 -3.03
CA TYR A 3 10.76 0.09 -3.10
C TYR A 3 10.24 -1.33 -2.87
N LEU A 4 9.45 -1.52 -1.84
CA LEU A 4 8.79 -2.78 -1.58
C LEU A 4 7.37 -2.75 -2.15
N ILE A 5 7.16 -3.44 -3.25
CA ILE A 5 5.85 -3.56 -3.87
C ILE A 5 5.00 -4.56 -3.07
N VAL A 6 3.84 -4.11 -2.60
CA VAL A 6 2.90 -4.94 -1.81
C VAL A 6 1.59 -5.05 -2.57
N PRO A 7 1.39 -6.13 -3.35
CA PRO A 7 0.17 -6.33 -4.13
C PRO A 7 -1.05 -6.66 -3.26
N GLY A 8 -2.24 -6.50 -3.85
CA GLY A 8 -3.52 -6.89 -3.25
C GLY A 8 -3.98 -8.29 -3.64
N LEU A 9 -5.28 -8.53 -3.42
CA LEU A 9 -5.98 -9.77 -3.76
C LEU A 9 -5.74 -10.14 -5.24
N ASN A 10 -5.57 -11.42 -5.53
CA ASN A 10 -5.28 -11.98 -6.85
C ASN A 10 -3.96 -11.50 -7.49
N ASN A 11 -3.06 -10.90 -6.69
CA ASN A 11 -1.79 -10.35 -7.15
C ASN A 11 -1.98 -9.16 -8.12
N SER A 12 -0.89 -8.55 -8.56
CA SER A 12 -0.87 -7.55 -9.62
C SER A 12 -0.28 -8.18 -10.88
N GLY A 13 -1.15 -8.50 -11.84
CA GLY A 13 -0.74 -9.14 -13.11
C GLY A 13 0.17 -8.25 -13.99
N PRO A 14 0.58 -8.76 -15.17
CA PRO A 14 1.55 -8.07 -16.03
C PRO A 14 1.11 -6.67 -16.47
N ASP A 15 -0.19 -6.45 -16.64
CA ASP A 15 -0.77 -5.17 -17.09
C ASP A 15 -1.09 -4.21 -15.93
N HIS A 16 -0.79 -4.58 -14.71
CA HIS A 16 -0.98 -3.75 -13.52
C HIS A 16 0.20 -2.78 -13.35
N TRP A 17 -0.06 -1.51 -13.02
CA TRP A 17 0.96 -0.50 -12.83
C TRP A 17 2.07 -0.92 -11.84
N GLN A 18 1.75 -1.68 -10.78
CA GLN A 18 2.77 -2.21 -9.87
C GLN A 18 3.75 -3.16 -10.58
N SER A 19 3.33 -3.88 -11.62
CA SER A 19 4.21 -4.75 -12.40
C SER A 19 5.11 -3.96 -13.35
N TYR A 20 4.65 -2.81 -13.85
CA TYR A 20 5.50 -1.86 -14.57
C TYR A 20 6.52 -1.24 -13.61
N TRP A 21 6.08 -0.75 -12.45
CA TRP A 21 6.96 -0.12 -11.46
C TRP A 21 8.00 -1.09 -10.89
N ALA A 22 7.66 -2.36 -10.69
CA ALA A 22 8.62 -3.38 -10.27
C ALA A 22 9.79 -3.57 -11.25
N LYS A 23 9.61 -3.18 -12.52
CA LYS A 23 10.65 -3.26 -13.55
C LYS A 23 11.40 -1.95 -13.76
N SER A 24 10.72 -0.81 -13.56
CA SER A 24 11.22 0.51 -13.90
C SER A 24 11.72 1.33 -12.69
N LEU A 25 11.29 1.01 -11.46
CA LEU A 25 11.87 1.59 -10.25
C LEU A 25 13.23 0.98 -9.96
N PRO A 26 14.22 1.78 -9.57
CA PRO A 26 15.51 1.25 -9.11
C PRO A 26 15.28 0.47 -7.79
N ASN A 27 15.98 -0.66 -7.66
CA ASN A 27 15.96 -1.46 -6.42
C ASN A 27 14.54 -1.79 -5.92
N ALA A 28 13.66 -2.24 -6.80
CA ALA A 28 12.32 -2.70 -6.42
C ALA A 28 12.32 -4.21 -6.12
N THR A 29 11.69 -4.58 -5.02
CA THR A 29 11.33 -5.97 -4.71
C THR A 29 9.84 -6.09 -4.49
N ARG A 30 9.33 -7.31 -4.54
CA ARG A 30 7.90 -7.57 -4.46
C ARG A 30 7.60 -8.62 -3.40
N VAL A 31 6.61 -8.34 -2.57
CA VAL A 31 6.06 -9.34 -1.66
C VAL A 31 5.30 -10.39 -2.47
N VAL A 32 5.57 -11.65 -2.19
CA VAL A 32 4.89 -12.79 -2.81
C VAL A 32 4.11 -13.52 -1.73
N GLN A 33 2.80 -13.42 -1.78
CA GLN A 33 1.89 -14.07 -0.83
C GLN A 33 1.79 -15.58 -1.12
N ARG A 34 1.60 -16.38 -0.08
CA ARG A 34 1.46 -17.85 -0.18
C ARG A 34 0.16 -18.27 -0.85
N ASN A 35 -0.90 -17.47 -0.67
CA ASN A 35 -2.22 -17.70 -1.26
C ASN A 35 -2.82 -16.36 -1.67
N TRP A 36 -3.07 -16.18 -2.96
CA TRP A 36 -3.59 -14.94 -3.52
C TRP A 36 -5.11 -14.87 -3.55
N ASP A 37 -5.78 -16.02 -3.60
CA ASP A 37 -7.22 -16.12 -3.86
C ASP A 37 -8.04 -16.22 -2.57
N HIS A 38 -7.43 -16.76 -1.51
CA HIS A 38 -8.07 -16.94 -0.20
C HIS A 38 -7.18 -16.31 0.89
N PRO A 39 -7.14 -14.96 0.98
CA PRO A 39 -6.25 -14.26 1.86
C PRO A 39 -6.63 -14.49 3.32
N GLN A 40 -5.62 -14.76 4.14
CA GLN A 40 -5.76 -14.85 5.60
C GLN A 40 -4.89 -13.79 6.25
N LYS A 41 -5.48 -12.95 7.09
CA LYS A 41 -4.81 -11.80 7.71
C LYS A 41 -3.45 -12.15 8.32
N GLU A 42 -3.42 -13.14 9.18
CA GLU A 42 -2.18 -13.50 9.89
C GLU A 42 -1.08 -13.91 8.91
N THR A 43 -1.38 -14.80 7.98
CA THR A 43 -0.42 -15.30 6.97
C THR A 43 0.11 -14.16 6.09
N TRP A 44 -0.76 -13.22 5.69
CA TRP A 44 -0.36 -12.10 4.83
C TRP A 44 0.54 -11.12 5.59
N ILE A 45 0.22 -10.85 6.86
CA ILE A 45 1.05 -9.98 7.72
C ILE A 45 2.40 -10.64 8.02
N GLU A 46 2.42 -11.95 8.32
CA GLU A 46 3.65 -12.71 8.55
C GLU A 46 4.55 -12.71 7.31
N THR A 47 3.98 -12.94 6.13
CA THR A 47 4.73 -12.88 4.85
C THR A 47 5.35 -11.50 4.62
N LEU A 48 4.59 -10.42 4.88
CA LEU A 48 5.13 -9.06 4.79
C LEU A 48 6.25 -8.84 5.83
N ASP A 49 6.08 -9.34 7.05
CA ASP A 49 7.06 -9.22 8.12
C ASP A 49 8.37 -9.95 7.80
N GLU A 50 8.29 -11.16 7.24
CA GLU A 50 9.44 -11.94 6.78
C GLU A 50 10.25 -11.20 5.70
N VAL A 51 9.58 -10.49 4.80
CA VAL A 51 10.24 -9.70 3.77
C VAL A 51 10.80 -8.39 4.34
N ALA A 52 9.99 -7.66 5.11
CA ALA A 52 10.37 -6.38 5.69
C ALA A 52 11.55 -6.50 6.67
N SER A 53 11.66 -7.61 7.41
CA SER A 53 12.75 -7.85 8.35
C SER A 53 14.13 -8.07 7.69
N LYS A 54 14.16 -8.33 6.39
CA LYS A 54 15.38 -8.52 5.60
C LYS A 54 15.83 -7.25 4.85
N LEU A 55 15.08 -6.16 4.98
CA LEU A 55 15.42 -4.89 4.33
C LEU A 55 16.59 -4.23 5.06
N ASP A 56 17.66 -4.00 4.34
CA ASP A 56 18.91 -3.40 4.80
C ASP A 56 19.14 -1.97 4.35
N SER A 57 18.22 -1.43 3.56
CA SER A 57 18.27 -0.10 2.95
C SER A 57 17.00 0.69 3.20
N GLU A 58 17.08 2.01 3.07
CA GLU A 58 15.92 2.91 3.19
C GLU A 58 14.85 2.53 2.17
N THR A 59 13.66 2.21 2.67
CA THR A 59 12.59 1.60 1.87
C THR A 59 11.27 2.35 2.00
N ILE A 60 10.60 2.55 0.87
CA ILE A 60 9.18 2.94 0.79
C ILE A 60 8.36 1.73 0.39
N PHE A 61 7.28 1.44 1.13
CA PHE A 61 6.32 0.42 0.73
C PHE A 61 5.34 1.02 -0.27
N VAL A 62 5.15 0.36 -1.39
CA VAL A 62 4.21 0.74 -2.45
C VAL A 62 3.10 -0.29 -2.49
N SER A 63 2.04 0.00 -1.75
CA SER A 63 0.95 -0.95 -1.49
C SER A 63 -0.30 -0.63 -2.31
N HIS A 64 -1.02 -1.67 -2.75
CA HIS A 64 -2.27 -1.53 -3.48
C HIS A 64 -3.36 -2.42 -2.87
N SER A 65 -4.59 -1.88 -2.78
CA SER A 65 -5.79 -2.65 -2.43
C SER A 65 -5.65 -3.40 -1.08
N LEU A 66 -5.81 -4.71 -1.03
CA LEU A 66 -5.58 -5.54 0.16
C LEU A 66 -4.12 -5.45 0.66
N GLY A 67 -3.16 -5.14 -0.21
CA GLY A 67 -1.79 -4.83 0.19
C GLY A 67 -1.70 -3.61 1.10
N VAL A 68 -2.58 -2.61 0.93
CA VAL A 68 -2.71 -1.46 1.85
C VAL A 68 -3.18 -1.94 3.21
N VAL A 69 -4.25 -2.72 3.24
CA VAL A 69 -4.83 -3.26 4.49
C VAL A 69 -3.77 -4.07 5.26
N THR A 70 -3.05 -4.94 4.55
CA THR A 70 -1.94 -5.74 5.12
C THR A 70 -0.84 -4.86 5.69
N THR A 71 -0.43 -3.83 4.96
CA THR A 71 0.61 -2.88 5.38
C THR A 71 0.19 -2.12 6.65
N VAL A 72 -1.05 -1.64 6.71
CA VAL A 72 -1.57 -0.92 7.87
C VAL A 72 -1.63 -1.82 9.10
N HIS A 73 -2.15 -3.04 8.97
CA HIS A 73 -2.13 -4.03 10.08
C HIS A 73 -0.70 -4.34 10.54
N TRP A 74 0.22 -4.54 9.61
CA TRP A 74 1.62 -4.79 9.93
C TRP A 74 2.26 -3.64 10.69
N LEU A 75 2.06 -2.40 10.24
CA LEU A 75 2.60 -1.20 10.89
C LEU A 75 2.10 -1.05 12.33
N MET A 76 0.78 -1.19 12.55
CA MET A 76 0.19 -1.09 13.87
C MET A 76 0.69 -2.20 14.81
N ARG A 77 0.76 -3.43 14.30
CA ARG A 77 1.33 -4.57 15.07
C ARG A 77 2.79 -4.35 15.43
N ARG A 78 3.60 -3.81 14.53
CA ARG A 78 5.01 -3.49 14.80
C ARG A 78 5.16 -2.38 15.82
N ALA A 79 4.34 -1.33 15.75
CA ALA A 79 4.35 -0.27 16.76
C ALA A 79 4.11 -0.79 18.18
N GLU A 80 3.24 -1.81 18.33
CA GLU A 80 2.96 -2.45 19.62
C GLU A 80 4.06 -3.41 20.09
N ARG A 81 4.86 -3.97 19.16
CA ARG A 81 5.79 -5.09 19.43
C ARG A 81 7.27 -4.73 19.33
N GLY A 82 7.64 -3.49 19.49
CA GLY A 82 9.06 -3.08 19.49
C GLY A 82 9.46 -2.11 18.41
N GLY A 83 8.50 -1.63 17.63
CA GLY A 83 8.68 -0.58 16.63
C GLY A 83 8.84 -1.09 15.20
N VAL A 84 8.62 -0.16 14.29
CA VAL A 84 8.83 -0.37 12.85
C VAL A 84 10.34 -0.25 12.58
N PRO A 85 10.92 -1.12 11.72
CA PRO A 85 12.33 -1.01 11.36
C PRO A 85 12.67 0.39 10.84
N ALA A 86 13.79 0.96 11.27
CA ALA A 86 14.24 2.31 10.90
C ALA A 86 14.51 2.45 9.38
N THR A 87 14.66 1.34 8.68
CA THR A 87 14.76 1.28 7.22
C THR A 87 13.45 1.66 6.52
N VAL A 88 12.28 1.49 7.16
CA VAL A 88 10.98 1.85 6.58
C VAL A 88 10.76 3.35 6.71
N LYS A 89 10.92 4.08 5.63
CA LYS A 89 10.85 5.55 5.60
C LYS A 89 9.46 6.10 5.36
N GLY A 90 8.60 5.32 4.74
CA GLY A 90 7.22 5.72 4.49
C GLY A 90 6.43 4.67 3.73
N VAL A 91 5.14 4.92 3.60
CA VAL A 91 4.21 4.02 2.90
C VAL A 91 3.34 4.80 1.90
N PHE A 92 3.33 4.34 0.67
CA PHE A 92 2.54 4.85 -0.44
C PHE A 92 1.37 3.90 -0.67
N LEU A 93 0.17 4.31 -0.26
CA LEU A 93 -1.02 3.47 -0.09
C LEU A 93 -2.06 3.79 -1.17
N VAL A 94 -2.20 2.92 -2.18
CA VAL A 94 -3.06 3.15 -3.34
C VAL A 94 -4.34 2.34 -3.26
N SER A 95 -5.48 2.98 -3.41
CA SER A 95 -6.82 2.37 -3.41
C SER A 95 -7.02 1.39 -2.25
N PRO A 96 -7.02 1.83 -1.00
CA PRO A 96 -7.24 0.95 0.15
C PRO A 96 -8.60 0.24 0.01
N SER A 97 -8.61 -1.09 0.09
CA SER A 97 -9.89 -1.83 0.16
C SER A 97 -10.46 -1.73 1.56
N ASP A 98 -11.79 -1.72 1.69
CA ASP A 98 -12.45 -1.67 3.00
C ASP A 98 -12.81 -3.08 3.49
N PRO A 99 -12.05 -3.68 4.44
CA PRO A 99 -12.34 -5.01 4.94
C PRO A 99 -13.61 -5.05 5.80
N ASP A 100 -14.11 -3.90 6.24
CA ASP A 100 -15.35 -3.81 7.01
C ASP A 100 -16.59 -3.95 6.10
N GLU A 101 -16.45 -3.73 4.79
CA GLU A 101 -17.53 -3.79 3.80
C GLU A 101 -17.35 -4.94 2.77
N ILE A 102 -16.17 -5.57 2.66
CA ILE A 102 -15.87 -6.57 1.62
C ILE A 102 -15.70 -7.97 2.23
N GLU A 103 -16.65 -8.88 1.95
CA GLU A 103 -16.71 -10.21 2.55
C GLU A 103 -15.45 -11.06 2.34
N ILE A 104 -14.89 -11.10 1.12
CA ILE A 104 -13.74 -11.96 0.81
C ILE A 104 -12.47 -11.59 1.60
N ILE A 105 -12.40 -10.36 2.11
CA ILE A 105 -11.29 -9.87 2.93
C ILE A 105 -11.72 -9.56 4.38
N SER A 106 -12.89 -10.02 4.79
CA SER A 106 -13.44 -9.76 6.13
C SER A 106 -12.58 -10.29 7.28
N SER A 107 -11.70 -11.27 7.02
CA SER A 107 -10.72 -11.73 8.01
C SER A 107 -9.75 -10.62 8.44
N PHE A 108 -9.61 -9.55 7.64
CA PHE A 108 -8.80 -8.38 7.96
C PHE A 108 -9.57 -7.30 8.74
N ALA A 109 -10.88 -7.44 8.90
CA ALA A 109 -11.68 -6.51 9.70
C ALA A 109 -11.37 -6.64 11.22
N PRO A 110 -11.52 -5.56 12.00
CA PRO A 110 -11.77 -4.21 11.51
C PRO A 110 -10.51 -3.57 10.90
N MET A 111 -10.71 -2.58 9.99
CA MET A 111 -9.60 -1.78 9.52
C MET A 111 -8.94 -1.03 10.69
N PRO A 112 -7.63 -1.17 10.91
CA PRO A 112 -6.99 -0.45 11.99
C PRO A 112 -7.04 1.07 11.74
N LEU A 113 -7.47 1.79 12.77
CA LEU A 113 -7.56 3.24 12.78
C LEU A 113 -6.50 3.83 13.72
N GLY A 114 -6.20 5.12 13.55
CA GLY A 114 -5.20 5.82 14.34
C GLY A 114 -3.94 6.14 13.51
N LYS A 115 -3.17 7.10 14.00
CA LYS A 115 -1.99 7.60 13.29
C LYS A 115 -0.96 6.51 13.05
N LEU A 116 -0.54 6.37 11.80
CA LEU A 116 0.53 5.42 11.43
C LEU A 116 1.89 5.83 12.02
N PRO A 117 2.72 4.85 12.39
CA PRO A 117 4.01 5.10 13.04
C PRO A 117 5.10 5.63 12.08
N VAL A 118 4.83 5.67 10.78
CA VAL A 118 5.71 6.20 9.73
C VAL A 118 4.95 7.16 8.83
N PRO A 119 5.63 8.08 8.12
CA PRO A 119 5.00 8.92 7.12
C PRO A 119 4.20 8.10 6.10
N ALA A 120 3.02 8.58 5.74
CA ALA A 120 2.11 7.88 4.84
C ALA A 120 1.46 8.84 3.86
N CYS A 121 1.17 8.36 2.66
CA CYS A 121 0.20 8.98 1.78
C CYS A 121 -0.79 7.96 1.24
N VAL A 122 -2.01 8.41 1.00
CA VAL A 122 -3.09 7.63 0.38
C VAL A 122 -3.37 8.22 -1.00
N VAL A 123 -3.48 7.36 -2.00
CA VAL A 123 -3.98 7.72 -3.33
C VAL A 123 -5.35 7.09 -3.51
N ALA A 124 -6.38 7.89 -3.72
CA ALA A 124 -7.76 7.46 -3.85
C ALA A 124 -8.35 7.83 -5.21
N SER A 125 -9.28 7.00 -5.68
CA SER A 125 -10.06 7.23 -6.89
C SER A 125 -11.52 7.54 -6.53
N GLU A 126 -12.13 8.49 -7.23
CA GLU A 126 -13.49 8.96 -6.98
C GLU A 126 -14.57 7.89 -7.23
N ASN A 127 -14.31 6.96 -8.13
CA ASN A 127 -15.24 5.90 -8.55
C ASN A 127 -14.73 4.49 -8.27
N ASP A 128 -13.93 4.33 -7.22
CA ASP A 128 -13.44 3.01 -6.79
C ASP A 128 -14.61 2.14 -6.29
N PRO A 129 -14.83 0.93 -6.88
CA PRO A 129 -15.94 0.06 -6.48
C PRO A 129 -15.70 -0.66 -5.15
N PHE A 130 -14.48 -0.64 -4.60
CA PHE A 130 -14.10 -1.36 -3.38
C PHE A 130 -13.87 -0.46 -2.16
N VAL A 131 -13.92 0.85 -2.35
CA VAL A 131 -13.89 1.83 -1.27
C VAL A 131 -14.52 3.14 -1.75
N ARG A 132 -15.54 3.62 -1.04
CA ARG A 132 -16.10 4.94 -1.33
C ARG A 132 -15.07 6.03 -1.02
N ILE A 133 -15.06 7.11 -1.81
CA ILE A 133 -14.09 8.19 -1.65
C ILE A 133 -14.12 8.79 -0.23
N GLU A 134 -15.29 8.87 0.40
CA GLU A 134 -15.44 9.35 1.78
C GLU A 134 -14.75 8.42 2.79
N ARG A 135 -14.78 7.09 2.54
CA ARG A 135 -14.06 6.11 3.37
C ARG A 135 -12.56 6.22 3.18
N ALA A 136 -12.10 6.40 1.94
CA ALA A 136 -10.68 6.61 1.67
C ALA A 136 -10.15 7.90 2.32
N ARG A 137 -10.93 8.99 2.28
CA ARG A 137 -10.63 10.25 3.00
C ARG A 137 -10.57 10.03 4.51
N PHE A 138 -11.54 9.31 5.07
CA PHE A 138 -11.58 8.98 6.49
C PHE A 138 -10.36 8.14 6.93
N PHE A 139 -9.96 7.16 6.12
CA PHE A 139 -8.74 6.38 6.39
C PHE A 139 -7.50 7.28 6.37
N ALA A 140 -7.35 8.12 5.33
CA ALA A 140 -6.21 9.02 5.23
C ALA A 140 -6.11 9.96 6.44
N GLU A 141 -7.23 10.55 6.86
CA GLU A 141 -7.30 11.40 8.06
C GLU A 141 -6.94 10.63 9.33
N SER A 142 -7.53 9.46 9.54
CA SER A 142 -7.28 8.61 10.71
C SER A 142 -5.81 8.20 10.82
N TRP A 143 -5.18 7.88 9.68
CA TRP A 143 -3.78 7.47 9.62
C TRP A 143 -2.80 8.64 9.68
N GLY A 144 -3.28 9.89 9.61
CA GLY A 144 -2.44 11.08 9.50
C GLY A 144 -1.65 11.11 8.19
N ALA A 145 -2.22 10.52 7.14
CA ALA A 145 -1.62 10.39 5.83
C ALA A 145 -1.99 11.57 4.92
N LYS A 146 -1.05 11.97 4.06
CA LYS A 146 -1.36 12.89 2.96
C LYS A 146 -2.30 12.20 1.97
N LEU A 147 -3.34 12.89 1.52
CA LEU A 147 -4.28 12.37 0.52
C LEU A 147 -3.98 12.96 -0.85
N PHE A 148 -3.93 12.09 -1.87
CA PHE A 148 -3.96 12.43 -3.30
C PHE A 148 -5.24 11.86 -3.91
N GLU A 149 -6.05 12.69 -4.53
CA GLU A 149 -7.23 12.27 -5.29
C GLU A 149 -6.87 12.19 -6.77
N ALA A 150 -6.90 10.98 -7.31
CA ALA A 150 -6.41 10.70 -8.67
C ALA A 150 -7.48 10.91 -9.76
N GLY A 151 -8.70 11.36 -9.39
CA GLY A 151 -9.86 11.41 -10.28
C GLY A 151 -10.54 10.05 -10.38
N ALA A 152 -11.31 9.85 -11.44
CA ALA A 152 -12.13 8.64 -11.64
C ALA A 152 -11.35 7.55 -12.39
N LEU A 153 -10.50 6.80 -11.69
CA LEU A 153 -9.63 5.75 -12.25
C LEU A 153 -10.08 4.32 -11.89
N GLY A 154 -11.32 4.13 -11.38
CA GLY A 154 -11.76 2.84 -10.87
C GLY A 154 -10.91 2.42 -9.66
N HIS A 155 -10.55 1.14 -9.57
CA HIS A 155 -9.73 0.63 -8.46
C HIS A 155 -8.21 0.82 -8.67
N ILE A 156 -7.82 1.69 -9.58
CA ILE A 156 -6.40 1.92 -9.95
C ILE A 156 -5.66 0.58 -10.12
N ASN A 157 -6.24 -0.33 -10.87
CA ASN A 157 -5.70 -1.67 -11.13
C ASN A 157 -5.46 -1.91 -12.64
N ALA A 158 -5.24 -3.15 -13.05
CA ALA A 158 -5.01 -3.48 -14.47
C ALA A 158 -6.16 -3.03 -15.39
N LYS A 159 -7.42 -3.04 -14.90
CA LYS A 159 -8.59 -2.57 -15.68
C LYS A 159 -8.59 -1.05 -15.92
N SER A 160 -7.82 -0.31 -15.15
CA SER A 160 -7.65 1.14 -15.33
C SER A 160 -6.70 1.47 -16.50
N ASN A 161 -6.00 0.48 -17.04
CA ASN A 161 -5.11 0.59 -18.22
C ASN A 161 -4.08 1.73 -18.12
N LEU A 162 -3.42 1.84 -16.97
CA LEU A 162 -2.53 2.98 -16.65
C LEU A 162 -1.09 2.80 -17.12
N GLY A 163 -0.65 1.58 -17.47
CA GLY A 163 0.74 1.31 -17.83
C GLY A 163 1.72 1.74 -16.72
N GLU A 164 2.68 2.58 -17.04
CA GLU A 164 3.65 3.18 -16.10
C GLU A 164 3.02 4.17 -15.10
N TRP A 165 1.79 4.55 -15.31
CA TRP A 165 1.01 5.47 -14.47
C TRP A 165 1.80 6.74 -14.06
N GLU A 166 2.04 7.61 -15.02
CA GLU A 166 2.83 8.84 -14.83
C GLU A 166 2.30 9.72 -13.69
N GLN A 167 0.96 9.84 -13.54
CA GLN A 167 0.35 10.60 -12.45
C GLN A 167 0.72 9.99 -11.07
N GLY A 168 0.68 8.66 -10.95
CA GLY A 168 1.09 7.97 -9.73
C GLY A 168 2.57 8.15 -9.42
N ARG A 169 3.42 8.18 -10.46
CA ARG A 169 4.85 8.50 -10.32
C ARG A 169 5.07 9.91 -9.80
N ALA A 170 4.28 10.88 -10.27
CA ALA A 170 4.36 12.25 -9.76
C ALA A 170 3.94 12.33 -8.29
N PHE A 171 2.89 11.62 -7.88
CA PHE A 171 2.47 11.53 -6.48
C PHE A 171 3.55 10.87 -5.60
N LEU A 172 4.17 9.79 -6.09
CA LEU A 172 5.26 9.14 -5.36
C LEU A 172 6.45 10.10 -5.17
N ALA A 173 6.88 10.78 -6.23
CA ALA A 173 7.97 11.74 -6.18
C ALA A 173 7.68 12.91 -5.21
N GLU A 174 6.44 13.41 -5.19
CA GLU A 174 6.02 14.45 -4.24
C GLU A 174 6.04 13.93 -2.80
N PHE A 175 5.61 12.69 -2.58
CA PHE A 175 5.70 12.05 -1.27
C PHE A 175 7.14 11.88 -0.82
N GLU A 176 8.03 11.36 -1.66
CA GLU A 176 9.47 11.22 -1.40
C GLU A 176 10.12 12.56 -1.03
N GLY A 177 9.82 13.60 -1.77
CA GLY A 177 10.29 14.95 -1.46
C GLY A 177 9.87 15.43 -0.06
N SER A 178 8.70 15.01 0.41
CA SER A 178 8.19 15.34 1.76
C SER A 178 8.91 14.59 2.88
N LEU A 179 9.56 13.47 2.59
CA LEU A 179 10.30 12.67 3.58
C LEU A 179 11.68 13.25 3.89
N GLY A 180 12.12 14.28 3.16
CA GLY A 180 13.45 14.89 3.34
C GLY A 180 14.61 13.96 2.93
N ILE A 181 14.30 12.92 2.17
CA ILE A 181 15.28 12.00 1.62
C ILE A 181 15.96 12.73 0.45
N ARG A 182 17.22 13.09 0.64
CA ARG A 182 18.05 13.71 -0.42
C ARG A 182 18.78 12.57 -1.14
N ASP A 183 18.75 12.64 -2.46
CA ASP A 183 19.60 11.82 -3.35
C ASP A 183 21.08 11.98 -3.03
#